data_28ee41e47c57223bebe5d7585abd9a69
#
_entry.id   28ee41e47c57223bebe5d7585abd9a69
#
_cell.length_a   1.000
_cell.length_b   1.000
_cell.length_c   1.000
_cell.angle_alpha   90.00
_cell.angle_beta   90.00
_cell.angle_gamma   90.00
#
_symmetry.space_group_name_H-M   'P 1'
#
loop_
_entity.id
_entity.type
_entity.pdbx_description
1 polymer ?
#
loop_
_entity_poly.entity_id
_entity_poly.type
_entity_poly.pdbx_seq_one_letter_code
_entity_poly.pdbx_strand_id
1 'polypeptide(L)'
;MQDELTAAIKAGDGPRVDVLRTTLAAISNAEAVDLAGPTTPVDVPGDVERRRLSDDDITAIIAGERDELSSTAQHLHRLGQTSRARELDARAAILGDYLWGDYLWGDYL
;
A
#
# COMPACT_ATOMS: atom_id res chain seq x y z
N MET A 1 -8.34 -4.55 2.71
CA MET A 1 -7.01 -5.09 2.40
C MET A 1 -6.58 -6.22 3.32
N GLN A 2 -6.87 -6.15 4.60
CA GLN A 2 -6.49 -7.23 5.50
C GLN A 2 -7.23 -8.54 5.22
N ASP A 3 -8.49 -8.46 4.84
CA ASP A 3 -9.24 -9.67 4.52
C ASP A 3 -8.67 -10.35 3.28
N GLU A 4 -8.24 -9.55 2.32
CA GLU A 4 -7.63 -10.06 1.09
C GLU A 4 -6.26 -10.65 1.38
N LEU A 5 -5.52 -10.07 2.31
CA LEU A 5 -4.25 -10.65 2.73
C LEU A 5 -4.48 -12.03 3.36
N THR A 6 -5.46 -12.14 4.24
CA THR A 6 -5.78 -13.42 4.86
C THR A 6 -6.15 -14.46 3.80
N ALA A 7 -6.97 -14.07 2.83
CA ALA A 7 -7.36 -14.97 1.74
C ALA A 7 -6.16 -15.37 0.89
N ALA A 8 -5.25 -14.44 0.62
CA ALA A 8 -4.06 -14.73 -0.16
C ALA A 8 -3.12 -15.70 0.57
N ILE A 9 -2.98 -15.54 1.88
CA ILE A 9 -2.18 -16.46 2.69
C ILE A 9 -2.76 -17.87 2.60
N LYS A 10 -4.06 -17.99 2.73
CA LYS A 10 -4.71 -19.31 2.66
C LYS A 10 -4.58 -19.94 1.27
N ALA A 11 -4.58 -19.10 0.23
CA ALA A 11 -4.46 -19.59 -1.14
C ALA A 11 -3.02 -19.85 -1.55
N GLY A 12 -2.05 -19.46 -0.74
CA GLY A 12 -0.65 -19.62 -1.10
C GLY A 12 -0.19 -18.67 -2.20
N ASP A 13 -0.84 -17.52 -2.34
CA ASP A 13 -0.52 -16.56 -3.38
C ASP A 13 0.60 -15.64 -2.90
N GLY A 14 1.84 -16.08 -3.06
CA GLY A 14 3.01 -15.36 -2.57
C GLY A 14 3.13 -13.93 -3.03
N PRO A 15 3.02 -13.63 -4.33
CA PRO A 15 3.12 -12.25 -4.78
C PRO A 15 2.07 -11.34 -4.16
N ARG A 16 0.85 -11.83 -4.03
CA ARG A 16 -0.22 -11.04 -3.43
C ARG A 16 0.04 -10.83 -1.94
N VAL A 17 0.50 -11.86 -1.25
CA VAL A 17 0.86 -11.74 0.16
C VAL A 17 1.95 -10.69 0.34
N ASP A 18 2.99 -10.73 -0.48
CA ASP A 18 4.10 -9.79 -0.36
C ASP A 18 3.65 -8.35 -0.56
N VAL A 19 2.90 -8.09 -1.61
CA VAL A 19 2.52 -6.71 -1.91
C VAL A 19 1.52 -6.19 -0.89
N LEU A 20 0.60 -7.02 -0.42
CA LEU A 20 -0.38 -6.58 0.57
C LEU A 20 0.29 -6.31 1.92
N ARG A 21 1.24 -7.14 2.33
CA ARG A 21 1.98 -6.90 3.56
C ARG A 21 2.79 -5.62 3.49
N THR A 22 3.46 -5.38 2.39
CA THR A 22 4.27 -4.19 2.20
C THR A 22 3.40 -2.94 2.23
N THR A 23 2.26 -2.99 1.55
CA THR A 23 1.36 -1.84 1.49
C THR A 23 0.72 -1.56 2.84
N LEU A 24 0.30 -2.61 3.55
CA LEU A 24 -0.26 -2.44 4.88
C LEU A 24 0.78 -1.88 5.85
N ALA A 25 2.04 -2.30 5.71
CA ALA A 25 3.12 -1.75 6.51
C ALA A 25 3.34 -0.26 6.20
N ALA A 26 3.24 0.12 4.94
CA ALA A 26 3.36 1.54 4.56
C ALA A 26 2.25 2.38 5.17
N ILE A 27 1.03 1.84 5.18
CA ILE A 27 -0.11 2.53 5.81
C ILE A 27 0.13 2.66 7.31
N SER A 28 0.56 1.59 7.97
CA SER A 28 0.84 1.62 9.40
C SER A 28 1.96 2.59 9.74
N ASN A 29 2.99 2.64 8.92
CA ASN A 29 4.09 3.57 9.13
C ASN A 29 3.64 5.02 8.98
N ALA A 30 2.76 5.30 8.04
CA ALA A 30 2.22 6.64 7.86
C ALA A 30 1.42 7.08 9.09
N GLU A 31 0.64 6.16 9.65
CA GLU A 31 -0.10 6.46 10.87
C GLU A 31 0.85 6.72 12.04
N ALA A 32 1.91 5.95 12.15
CA ALA A 32 2.88 6.11 13.21
C ALA A 32 3.65 7.44 13.09
N VAL A 33 3.97 7.84 11.88
CA VAL A 33 4.66 9.09 11.65
C VAL A 33 3.78 10.27 12.07
N ASP A 34 2.50 10.19 11.79
CA ASP A 34 1.59 11.24 12.22
C ASP A 34 1.54 11.35 13.73
N LEU A 35 1.65 10.22 14.43
CA LEU A 35 1.65 10.24 15.87
C LEU A 35 2.97 10.73 16.44
N ALA A 36 4.06 10.40 15.76
CA ALA A 36 5.37 10.76 16.22
C ALA A 36 5.86 12.05 15.64
N GLY A 37 5.02 12.72 14.89
CA GLY A 37 5.48 13.89 14.20
C GLY A 37 6.12 14.89 15.12
N PRO A 38 6.74 15.84 14.53
CA PRO A 38 7.53 16.82 15.25
C PRO A 38 6.71 17.59 16.17
N THR A 39 5.83 17.05 16.61
CA THR A 39 5.05 17.68 17.38
C THR A 39 5.57 18.04 18.53
N THR A 40 5.47 18.78 18.79
CA THR A 40 5.68 19.30 19.86
C THR A 40 5.14 18.69 20.92
N PRO A 41 5.65 18.71 21.75
CA PRO A 41 5.46 18.13 22.91
C PRO A 41 4.35 18.60 23.58
N VAL A 42 3.75 18.77 23.33
CA VAL A 42 2.91 19.24 24.02
C VAL A 42 2.13 18.54 24.73
N ASP A 43 2.08 18.54 25.41
CA ASP A 43 1.34 18.15 26.38
C ASP A 43 0.00 18.17 26.06
N VAL A 44 -0.35 17.70 25.14
CA VAL A 44 -1.64 17.58 24.93
C VAL A 44 -2.10 16.42 25.64
N PRO A 45 -2.63 16.53 26.61
CA PRO A 45 -2.92 15.51 27.49
C PRO A 45 -3.83 14.57 26.90
N GLY A 46 -3.42 13.57 26.75
CA GLY A 46 -4.24 12.49 26.53
C GLY A 46 -5.25 12.53 25.45
N ASP A 47 -5.28 13.55 24.74
CA ASP A 47 -6.27 13.62 23.81
C ASP A 47 -5.79 13.28 22.49
N VAL A 48 -4.69 12.73 22.41
CA VAL A 48 -4.13 12.46 21.16
C VAL A 48 -4.82 11.27 20.64
N GLU A 49 -5.87 11.47 19.95
CA GLU A 49 -6.44 10.38 19.28
C GLU A 49 -5.56 10.04 18.16
N ARG A 50 -5.36 8.79 17.91
CA ARG A 50 -4.69 8.31 16.77
C ARG A 50 -5.37 8.88 15.59
N ARG A 51 -4.68 9.64 14.84
CA ARG A 51 -5.21 10.18 13.65
C ARG A 51 -5.35 9.07 12.65
N ARG A 52 -6.55 8.78 12.30
CA ARG A 52 -6.76 7.80 11.25
C ARG A 52 -6.52 8.47 9.93
N LEU A 53 -5.85 7.77 9.04
CA LEU A 53 -5.67 8.28 7.71
C LEU A 53 -7.01 8.30 7.00
N SER A 54 -7.21 9.30 6.20
CA SER A 54 -8.43 9.39 5.39
C SER A 54 -8.35 8.40 4.24
N ASP A 55 -9.47 8.17 3.58
CA ASP A 55 -9.49 7.32 2.38
C ASP A 55 -8.58 7.89 1.30
N ASP A 56 -8.51 9.19 1.17
CA ASP A 56 -7.61 9.83 0.20
C ASP A 56 -6.15 9.58 0.55
N ASP A 57 -5.81 9.60 1.82
CA ASP A 57 -4.45 9.32 2.28
C ASP A 57 -4.08 7.87 1.96
N ILE A 58 -4.97 6.95 2.21
CA ILE A 58 -4.73 5.53 1.94
C ILE A 58 -4.60 5.31 0.44
N THR A 59 -5.46 5.92 -0.36
CA THR A 59 -5.40 5.83 -1.81
C THR A 59 -4.05 6.35 -2.31
N ALA A 60 -3.56 7.46 -1.77
CA ALA A 60 -2.28 8.02 -2.16
C ALA A 60 -1.12 7.07 -1.81
N ILE A 61 -1.19 6.41 -0.67
CA ILE A 61 -0.16 5.44 -0.28
C ILE A 61 -0.15 4.25 -1.23
N ILE A 62 -1.31 3.71 -1.55
CA ILE A 62 -1.42 2.58 -2.48
C ILE A 62 -0.90 2.99 -3.87
N ALA A 63 -1.27 4.18 -4.34
CA ALA A 63 -0.80 4.67 -5.62
C ALA A 63 0.73 4.86 -5.64
N GLY A 64 1.29 5.35 -4.55
CA GLY A 64 2.73 5.51 -4.43
C GLY A 64 3.46 4.18 -4.48
N GLU A 65 2.95 3.17 -3.78
CA GLU A 65 3.55 1.84 -3.79
C GLU A 65 3.46 1.21 -5.18
N ARG A 66 2.33 1.38 -5.86
CA ARG A 66 2.18 0.91 -7.23
C ARG A 66 3.18 1.59 -8.16
N ASP A 67 3.33 2.90 -8.04
CA ASP A 67 4.21 3.67 -8.91
C ASP A 67 5.67 3.28 -8.70
N GLU A 68 6.07 3.01 -7.47
CA GLU A 68 7.43 2.54 -7.19
C GLU A 68 7.69 1.19 -7.85
N LEU A 69 6.74 0.28 -7.74
CA LEU A 69 6.87 -1.03 -8.38
C LEU A 69 6.96 -0.88 -9.89
N SER A 70 6.12 -0.05 -10.49
CA SER A 70 6.13 0.17 -11.92
C SER A 70 7.42 0.81 -12.40
N SER A 71 7.94 1.78 -11.68
CA SER A 71 9.20 2.44 -12.01
C SER A 71 10.36 1.47 -11.96
N THR A 72 10.40 0.65 -10.93
CA THR A 72 11.46 -0.35 -10.78
C THR A 72 11.36 -1.40 -11.89
N ALA A 73 10.13 -1.82 -12.22
CA ALA A 73 9.92 -2.77 -13.31
C ALA A 73 10.42 -2.20 -14.64
N GLN A 74 10.13 -0.94 -14.92
CA GLN A 74 10.61 -0.31 -16.15
C GLN A 74 12.13 -0.28 -16.21
N HIS A 75 12.75 0.01 -15.08
CA HIS A 75 14.21 0.01 -15.00
C HIS A 75 14.77 -1.38 -15.27
N LEU A 76 14.18 -2.41 -14.68
CA LEU A 76 14.61 -3.78 -14.89
C LEU A 76 14.39 -4.24 -16.33
N HIS A 77 13.31 -3.81 -16.97
CA HIS A 77 13.10 -4.09 -18.39
C HIS A 77 14.23 -3.50 -19.23
N ARG A 78 14.63 -2.27 -18.94
CA ARG A 78 15.73 -1.63 -19.66
C ARG A 78 17.05 -2.35 -19.46
N LEU A 79 17.23 -3.00 -18.31
CA LEU A 79 18.44 -3.76 -18.04
C LEU A 79 18.37 -5.20 -18.55
N GLY A 80 17.29 -5.57 -19.19
CA GLY A 80 17.14 -6.92 -19.72
C GLY A 80 16.71 -7.95 -18.70
N GLN A 81 16.39 -7.53 -17.49
CA GLN A 81 15.95 -8.44 -16.43
C GLN A 81 14.45 -8.62 -16.48
N THR A 82 14.00 -9.21 -17.54
CA THR A 82 12.58 -9.28 -17.87
C THR A 82 11.76 -10.10 -16.86
N SER A 83 12.29 -11.21 -16.40
CA SER A 83 11.54 -12.05 -15.45
C SER A 83 11.25 -11.31 -14.16
N ARG A 84 12.25 -10.62 -13.62
CA ARG A 84 12.06 -9.87 -12.40
C ARG A 84 11.14 -8.67 -12.61
N ALA A 85 11.27 -8.03 -13.77
CA ALA A 85 10.39 -6.92 -14.11
C ALA A 85 8.94 -7.36 -14.15
N ARG A 86 8.66 -8.53 -14.70
CA ARG A 86 7.30 -9.05 -14.76
C ARG A 86 6.73 -9.36 -13.38
N GLU A 87 7.57 -9.82 -12.46
CA GLU A 87 7.12 -10.05 -11.09
C GLU A 87 6.67 -8.74 -10.46
N LEU A 88 7.43 -7.67 -10.67
CA LEU A 88 7.05 -6.37 -10.12
C LEU A 88 5.83 -5.78 -10.83
N ASP A 89 5.72 -5.98 -12.14
CA ASP A 89 4.53 -5.54 -12.88
C ASP A 89 3.28 -6.24 -12.34
N ALA A 90 3.39 -7.53 -12.03
CA ALA A 90 2.26 -8.28 -11.48
C ALA A 90 1.83 -7.71 -10.11
N ARG A 91 2.82 -7.37 -9.28
CA ARG A 91 2.52 -6.77 -7.97
C ARG A 91 1.89 -5.40 -8.13
N ALA A 92 2.38 -4.61 -9.07
CA ALA A 92 1.79 -3.29 -9.36
C ALA A 92 0.34 -3.44 -9.81
N ALA A 93 0.06 -4.45 -10.63
CA ALA A 93 -1.31 -4.71 -11.11
C ALA A 93 -2.25 -5.04 -9.95
N ILE A 94 -1.77 -5.79 -8.95
CA ILE A 94 -2.58 -6.08 -7.78
C ILE A 94 -3.01 -4.78 -7.08
N LEU A 95 -2.08 -3.86 -6.89
CA LEU A 95 -2.40 -2.58 -6.28
C LEU A 95 -3.29 -1.74 -7.19
N GLY A 96 -3.11 -1.83 -8.50
CA GLY A 96 -3.98 -1.15 -9.45
C GLY A 96 -5.44 -1.57 -9.30
N ASP A 97 -5.66 -2.85 -9.03
CA ASP A 97 -7.01 -3.35 -8.81
C ASP A 97 -7.66 -2.72 -7.57
N TYR A 98 -6.89 -2.45 -6.52
CA TYR A 98 -7.42 -1.75 -5.37
C TYR A 98 -7.77 -0.31 -5.68
N LEU A 99 -7.02 0.34 -6.56
CA LEU A 99 -7.28 1.73 -6.90
C LEU A 99 -8.49 1.90 -7.80
N TRP A 100 -8.73 0.93 -8.67
CA TRP A 100 -9.79 1.04 -9.66
C TRP A 100 -10.90 0.01 -9.48
N GLY A 101 -10.80 -0.81 -8.45
CA GLY A 101 -11.76 -1.86 -8.21
C GLY A 101 -12.84 -1.44 -7.25
N ASP A 102 -13.65 -2.40 -6.87
CA ASP A 102 -14.81 -2.15 -6.04
C ASP A 102 -14.46 -1.69 -4.63
N TYR A 103 -13.24 -1.92 -4.19
CA TYR A 103 -12.89 -1.55 -2.83
C TYR A 103 -12.95 -0.08 -2.57
N LEU A 104 -12.52 0.73 -3.53
CA LEU A 104 -12.50 2.15 -3.34
C LEU A 104 -13.65 2.85 -4.01
N TRP A 105 -14.21 2.23 -5.02
CA TRP A 105 -15.20 2.90 -5.84
C TRP A 105 -16.56 2.23 -5.82
N GLY A 106 -16.71 1.16 -5.06
CA GLY A 106 -17.97 0.44 -5.00
C GLY A 106 -19.12 1.31 -4.53
N ASP A 107 -18.82 2.25 -3.67
CA ASP A 107 -19.89 3.11 -3.13
C ASP A 107 -20.40 4.09 -4.17
N TYR A 108 -19.73 4.24 -5.26
CA TYR A 108 -20.17 5.19 -6.29
C TYR A 108 -20.99 4.51 -7.37
N LEU A 109 -21.11 3.25 -7.27
CA LEU A 109 -21.91 2.49 -8.20
C LEU A 109 -23.22 2.07 -7.55
#